data_d11080f2521894a50c850acf45b40d8a
#
_entry.id   d11080f2521894a50c850acf45b40d8a
#
_cell.length_a   1.000
_cell.length_b   1.000
_cell.length_c   1.000
_cell.angle_alpha   90.00
_cell.angle_beta   90.00
_cell.angle_gamma   90.00
#
_symmetry.space_group_name_H-M   'P 1'
#
loop_
_entity.id
_entity.type
_entity.pdbx_description
1 polymer ?
#
loop_
_entity_poly.entity_id
_entity_poly.type
_entity_poly.pdbx_seq_one_letter_code
_entity_poly.pdbx_strand_id
1 'polypeptide(L)'
;MKNLPKVKIGIVAVSRDCFPESLSVNRRKALVEAYKANYDVADIYECPVCIVESEIHMVQALEDIKQAGCNALCVYLGNFGPEIAETLLAKHFDGPVMFVAAAEESQNDLVGGRGDAYCGMLNASYNLKLRNVKAYIPEYPVGTAAECADMIHDFVPIARAIIGLKSLKIISFGPRPLNFLACNAPIQQLYNLGVEIEENSELDLFEAFNKHAGDERIPAKVKEMEEELGKGNKKPEILEKLAPVSYTHLRAHETCAD
;
A
#
# COMPACT_ATOMS: atom_id res chain seq x y z
N MET A 1 0.01 -1.83 -18.03
CA MET A 1 1.23 -2.24 -17.31
C MET A 1 0.88 -3.41 -16.41
N LYS A 2 1.52 -4.57 -16.60
CA LYS A 2 1.21 -5.80 -15.82
C LYS A 2 1.77 -5.79 -14.38
N ASN A 3 2.74 -4.90 -14.08
CA ASN A 3 3.48 -4.89 -12.80
C ASN A 3 3.05 -3.78 -11.83
N LEU A 4 1.89 -3.18 -12.00
CA LEU A 4 1.36 -2.23 -11.03
C LEU A 4 0.56 -2.98 -9.95
N PRO A 5 0.95 -2.92 -8.67
CA PRO A 5 0.18 -3.53 -7.61
C PRO A 5 -1.25 -2.97 -7.56
N LYS A 6 -2.22 -3.86 -7.45
CA LYS A 6 -3.59 -3.45 -7.14
C LYS A 6 -3.67 -3.10 -5.67
N VAL A 7 -4.36 -2.00 -5.37
CA VAL A 7 -4.59 -1.56 -3.99
C VAL A 7 -6.05 -1.84 -3.65
N LYS A 8 -6.29 -2.39 -2.46
CA LYS A 8 -7.61 -2.53 -1.87
C LYS A 8 -7.55 -2.08 -0.42
N ILE A 9 -8.18 -0.95 -0.14
CA ILE A 9 -8.16 -0.30 1.17
C ILE A 9 -9.31 -0.80 2.02
N GLY A 10 -9.02 -1.46 3.15
CA GLY A 10 -10.04 -1.76 4.17
C GLY A 10 -10.38 -0.49 4.95
N ILE A 11 -11.64 -0.06 4.92
CA ILE A 11 -12.12 1.07 5.72
C ILE A 11 -12.65 0.51 7.04
N VAL A 12 -11.97 0.81 8.13
CA VAL A 12 -12.33 0.40 9.49
C VAL A 12 -12.66 1.63 10.31
N ALA A 13 -13.92 1.76 10.70
CA ALA A 13 -14.35 2.86 11.56
C ALA A 13 -14.11 2.52 13.03
N VAL A 14 -13.80 3.53 13.83
CA VAL A 14 -13.60 3.42 15.27
C VAL A 14 -14.61 4.29 16.02
N SER A 15 -14.89 3.90 17.26
CA SER A 15 -15.76 4.64 18.18
C SER A 15 -15.25 4.48 19.59
N ARG A 16 -15.41 5.51 20.41
CA ARG A 16 -15.14 5.44 21.85
C ARG A 16 -16.45 5.39 22.61
N ASP A 17 -16.53 4.53 23.60
CA ASP A 17 -17.72 4.19 24.39
C ASP A 17 -18.52 5.40 24.96
N CYS A 18 -17.83 6.52 25.27
CA CYS A 18 -18.45 7.74 25.77
C CYS A 18 -19.04 8.66 24.68
N PHE A 19 -18.92 8.28 23.40
CA PHE A 19 -19.49 8.99 22.27
C PHE A 19 -20.57 8.15 21.57
N PRO A 20 -21.53 8.77 20.85
CA PRO A 20 -22.56 8.01 20.14
C PRO A 20 -21.95 7.12 19.05
N GLU A 21 -22.04 5.80 19.21
CA GLU A 21 -21.62 4.82 18.20
C GLU A 21 -22.33 5.05 16.86
N SER A 22 -23.63 5.36 16.90
CA SER A 22 -24.45 5.64 15.73
C SER A 22 -23.89 6.77 14.85
N LEU A 23 -23.22 7.75 15.46
CA LEU A 23 -22.58 8.84 14.74
C LEU A 23 -21.44 8.31 13.87
N SER A 24 -20.57 7.47 14.42
CA SER A 24 -19.48 6.85 13.67
C SER A 24 -19.97 5.92 12.56
N VAL A 25 -21.02 5.12 12.84
CA VAL A 25 -21.67 4.26 11.83
C VAL A 25 -22.22 5.08 10.66
N ASN A 26 -22.94 6.16 10.94
CA ASN A 26 -23.55 6.99 9.90
C ASN A 26 -22.50 7.74 9.08
N ARG A 27 -21.48 8.28 9.73
CA ARG A 27 -20.36 8.98 9.07
C ARG A 27 -19.56 8.03 8.18
N ARG A 28 -19.32 6.79 8.62
CA ARG A 28 -18.69 5.76 7.77
C ARG A 28 -19.51 5.47 6.52
N LYS A 29 -20.82 5.27 6.67
CA LYS A 29 -21.71 5.05 5.51
C LYS A 29 -21.66 6.21 4.54
N ALA A 30 -21.77 7.44 5.04
CA ALA A 30 -21.66 8.64 4.20
C ALA A 30 -20.33 8.73 3.46
N LEU A 31 -19.20 8.40 4.12
CA LEU A 31 -17.87 8.32 3.53
C LEU A 31 -17.83 7.30 2.38
N VAL A 32 -18.31 6.08 2.62
CA VAL A 32 -18.31 5.02 1.61
C VAL A 32 -19.17 5.38 0.40
N GLU A 33 -20.34 5.99 0.63
CA GLU A 33 -21.21 6.45 -0.46
C GLU A 33 -20.55 7.61 -1.25
N ALA A 34 -19.88 8.55 -0.57
CA ALA A 34 -19.14 9.63 -1.22
C ALA A 34 -18.01 9.08 -2.10
N TYR A 35 -17.28 8.07 -1.60
CA TYR A 35 -16.22 7.41 -2.39
C TYR A 35 -16.79 6.71 -3.63
N LYS A 36 -17.85 5.93 -3.48
CA LYS A 36 -18.52 5.22 -4.59
C LYS A 36 -19.06 6.16 -5.67
N ALA A 37 -19.48 7.36 -5.27
CA ALA A 37 -20.00 8.35 -6.22
C ALA A 37 -18.94 8.95 -7.14
N ASN A 38 -17.68 9.02 -6.69
CA ASN A 38 -16.63 9.77 -7.37
C ASN A 38 -15.46 8.90 -7.86
N TYR A 39 -15.26 7.71 -7.30
CA TYR A 39 -14.08 6.88 -7.50
C TYR A 39 -14.42 5.40 -7.75
N ASP A 40 -13.42 4.59 -8.12
CA ASP A 40 -13.61 3.16 -8.35
C ASP A 40 -13.84 2.42 -7.02
N VAL A 41 -14.98 1.80 -6.89
CA VAL A 41 -15.37 1.01 -5.71
C VAL A 41 -14.46 -0.20 -5.48
N ALA A 42 -13.74 -0.65 -6.51
CA ALA A 42 -12.79 -1.76 -6.39
C ALA A 42 -11.56 -1.41 -5.52
N ASP A 43 -11.29 -0.11 -5.33
CA ASP A 43 -10.17 0.35 -4.49
C ASP A 43 -10.45 0.24 -2.98
N ILE A 44 -11.73 0.09 -2.58
CA ILE A 44 -12.12 0.09 -1.17
C ILE A 44 -12.90 -1.17 -0.77
N TYR A 45 -12.85 -1.47 0.51
CA TYR A 45 -13.67 -2.46 1.17
C TYR A 45 -14.19 -1.91 2.51
N GLU A 46 -15.49 -1.89 2.69
CA GLU A 46 -16.10 -1.49 3.96
C GLU A 46 -16.08 -2.67 4.93
N CYS A 47 -15.30 -2.56 6.02
CA CYS A 47 -15.27 -3.59 7.05
C CYS A 47 -16.63 -3.71 7.75
N PRO A 48 -17.25 -4.90 7.77
CA PRO A 48 -18.55 -5.11 8.41
C PRO A 48 -18.48 -5.11 9.94
N VAL A 49 -17.29 -5.28 10.53
CA VAL A 49 -17.10 -4.96 11.95
C VAL A 49 -17.42 -3.49 12.09
N CYS A 50 -18.63 -3.23 12.61
CA CYS A 50 -19.25 -1.93 12.46
C CYS A 50 -18.43 -0.82 13.06
N ILE A 51 -17.90 -1.05 14.27
CA ILE A 51 -17.12 -0.06 14.99
C ILE A 51 -16.09 -0.79 15.84
N VAL A 52 -14.85 -0.34 15.75
CA VAL A 52 -13.79 -0.81 16.65
C VAL A 52 -13.80 0.05 17.91
N GLU A 53 -14.18 -0.55 19.04
CA GLU A 53 -14.19 0.07 20.38
C GLU A 53 -13.23 -0.60 21.37
N SER A 54 -12.74 -1.80 21.02
CA SER A 54 -11.89 -2.62 21.89
C SER A 54 -10.90 -3.43 21.07
N GLU A 55 -9.93 -4.04 21.75
CA GLU A 55 -8.97 -4.97 21.11
C GLU A 55 -9.66 -6.23 20.56
N ILE A 56 -10.80 -6.64 21.11
CA ILE A 56 -11.60 -7.75 20.56
C ILE A 56 -12.14 -7.37 19.19
N HIS A 57 -12.76 -6.21 19.06
CA HIS A 57 -13.24 -5.70 17.78
C HIS A 57 -12.09 -5.46 16.79
N MET A 58 -10.94 -5.00 17.29
CA MET A 58 -9.72 -4.83 16.48
C MET A 58 -9.28 -6.15 15.83
N VAL A 59 -9.22 -7.25 16.61
CA VAL A 59 -8.85 -8.58 16.07
C VAL A 59 -9.84 -9.03 15.01
N GLN A 60 -11.15 -8.90 15.27
CA GLN A 60 -12.20 -9.24 14.31
C GLN A 60 -12.08 -8.43 13.02
N ALA A 61 -11.82 -7.12 13.13
CA ALA A 61 -11.63 -6.25 11.96
C ALA A 61 -10.39 -6.64 11.14
N LEU A 62 -9.26 -6.97 11.80
CA LEU A 62 -8.04 -7.43 11.13
C LEU A 62 -8.27 -8.75 10.36
N GLU A 63 -8.97 -9.70 10.97
CA GLU A 63 -9.31 -10.97 10.33
C GLU A 63 -10.20 -10.75 9.10
N ASP A 64 -11.22 -9.91 9.22
CA ASP A 64 -12.16 -9.61 8.15
C ASP A 64 -11.47 -8.94 6.95
N ILE A 65 -10.72 -7.85 7.17
CA ILE A 65 -10.04 -7.15 6.07
C ILE A 65 -8.96 -8.02 5.42
N LYS A 66 -8.31 -8.92 6.18
CA LYS A 66 -7.38 -9.91 5.65
C LYS A 66 -8.10 -10.92 4.76
N GLN A 67 -9.23 -11.48 5.19
CA GLN A 67 -10.05 -12.40 4.40
C GLN A 67 -10.59 -11.73 3.13
N ALA A 68 -10.92 -10.44 3.21
CA ALA A 68 -11.34 -9.66 2.06
C ALA A 68 -10.19 -9.34 1.06
N GLY A 69 -8.94 -9.70 1.39
CA GLY A 69 -7.77 -9.44 0.55
C GLY A 69 -7.36 -7.97 0.51
N CYS A 70 -7.65 -7.21 1.57
CA CYS A 70 -7.18 -5.83 1.70
C CYS A 70 -5.68 -5.81 1.94
N ASN A 71 -4.98 -4.96 1.21
CA ASN A 71 -3.53 -4.76 1.30
C ASN A 71 -3.13 -3.33 1.72
N ALA A 72 -4.13 -2.49 2.01
CA ALA A 72 -3.98 -1.18 2.62
C ALA A 72 -5.12 -0.97 3.63
N LEU A 73 -4.93 -0.11 4.62
CA LEU A 73 -5.88 0.15 5.70
C LEU A 73 -6.15 1.64 5.83
N CYS A 74 -7.42 2.01 5.93
CA CYS A 74 -7.88 3.31 6.39
C CYS A 74 -8.55 3.15 7.75
N VAL A 75 -7.97 3.75 8.79
CA VAL A 75 -8.59 3.90 10.11
C VAL A 75 -9.38 5.20 10.09
N TYR A 76 -10.71 5.08 10.17
CA TYR A 76 -11.64 6.21 10.09
C TYR A 76 -12.19 6.56 11.47
N LEU A 77 -11.83 7.73 11.97
CA LEU A 77 -12.38 8.27 13.22
C LEU A 77 -13.72 8.94 12.94
N GLY A 78 -14.80 8.20 13.08
CA GLY A 78 -16.15 8.74 12.96
C GLY A 78 -16.57 9.54 14.21
N ASN A 79 -15.94 9.26 15.35
CA ASN A 79 -15.90 10.05 16.57
C ASN A 79 -14.49 9.97 17.17
N PHE A 80 -14.32 10.27 18.46
CA PHE A 80 -13.02 10.38 19.12
C PHE A 80 -12.11 9.14 18.96
N GLY A 81 -12.70 7.94 18.95
CA GLY A 81 -11.96 6.67 18.83
C GLY A 81 -11.27 6.20 20.12
N PRO A 82 -10.99 4.88 20.23
CA PRO A 82 -10.28 4.26 21.35
C PRO A 82 -8.78 4.21 21.06
N GLU A 83 -7.99 5.06 21.69
CA GLU A 83 -6.55 5.26 21.45
C GLU A 83 -5.71 3.97 21.37
N ILE A 84 -6.06 2.95 22.17
CA ILE A 84 -5.34 1.68 22.18
C ILE A 84 -5.72 0.84 20.96
N ALA A 85 -7.00 0.53 20.78
CA ALA A 85 -7.46 -0.39 19.75
C ALA A 85 -7.16 0.13 18.34
N GLU A 86 -7.37 1.43 18.06
CA GLU A 86 -7.11 2.02 16.74
C GLU A 86 -5.62 2.03 16.37
N THR A 87 -4.73 2.29 17.34
CA THR A 87 -3.30 2.31 17.09
C THR A 87 -2.71 0.90 17.03
N LEU A 88 -3.26 -0.06 17.78
CA LEU A 88 -2.90 -1.47 17.65
C LEU A 88 -3.43 -2.07 16.34
N LEU A 89 -4.60 -1.66 15.85
CA LEU A 89 -5.10 -2.02 14.52
C LEU A 89 -4.06 -1.67 13.45
N ALA A 90 -3.53 -0.43 13.49
CA ALA A 90 -2.49 0.01 12.59
C ALA A 90 -1.17 -0.77 12.78
N LYS A 91 -0.79 -1.08 14.03
CA LYS A 91 0.44 -1.80 14.35
C LYS A 91 0.46 -3.23 13.84
N HIS A 92 -0.69 -3.92 13.88
CA HIS A 92 -0.81 -5.34 13.52
C HIS A 92 -1.24 -5.56 12.06
N PHE A 93 -1.59 -4.51 11.34
CA PHE A 93 -1.87 -4.62 9.91
C PHE A 93 -0.57 -4.70 9.10
N ASP A 94 -0.46 -5.71 8.24
CA ASP A 94 0.72 -5.87 7.37
C ASP A 94 0.53 -5.14 6.03
N GLY A 95 0.70 -3.83 6.04
CA GLY A 95 0.55 -2.99 4.86
C GLY A 95 0.59 -1.50 5.17
N PRO A 96 0.46 -0.64 4.16
CA PRO A 96 0.34 0.80 4.37
C PRO A 96 -0.97 1.14 5.07
N VAL A 97 -0.89 2.05 6.04
CA VAL A 97 -2.02 2.50 6.85
C VAL A 97 -2.18 4.01 6.74
N MET A 98 -3.40 4.48 6.66
CA MET A 98 -3.74 5.88 6.80
C MET A 98 -4.76 6.12 7.92
N PHE A 99 -4.80 7.36 8.42
CA PHE A 99 -5.80 7.84 9.37
C PHE A 99 -6.48 9.07 8.81
N VAL A 100 -7.81 9.09 8.89
CA VAL A 100 -8.64 10.27 8.60
C VAL A 100 -9.79 10.33 9.59
N ALA A 101 -10.33 11.53 9.81
CA ALA A 101 -11.37 11.77 10.80
C ALA A 101 -12.51 12.61 10.24
N ALA A 102 -13.72 12.40 10.77
CA ALA A 102 -14.90 13.17 10.42
C ALA A 102 -14.84 14.57 11.00
N ALA A 103 -15.13 15.58 10.18
CA ALA A 103 -15.46 16.92 10.69
C ALA A 103 -16.85 16.92 11.34
N GLU A 104 -17.06 17.82 12.30
CA GLU A 104 -18.39 18.14 12.76
C GLU A 104 -19.13 18.95 11.69
N GLU A 105 -20.37 18.56 11.37
CA GLU A 105 -21.11 19.15 10.26
C GLU A 105 -21.73 20.52 10.62
N SER A 106 -21.99 20.72 11.90
CA SER A 106 -22.58 21.98 12.39
C SER A 106 -22.22 22.27 13.84
N GLN A 107 -22.47 23.51 14.28
CA GLN A 107 -22.33 23.88 15.69
C GLN A 107 -23.34 23.13 16.61
N ASN A 108 -24.44 22.66 16.06
CA ASN A 108 -25.43 21.89 16.82
C ASN A 108 -24.90 20.51 17.19
N ASP A 109 -24.00 19.93 16.39
CA ASP A 109 -23.36 18.64 16.68
C ASP A 109 -22.47 18.74 17.95
N LEU A 110 -21.96 19.93 18.26
CA LEU A 110 -21.16 20.17 19.47
C LEU A 110 -21.99 20.12 20.75
N VAL A 111 -23.31 20.29 20.66
CA VAL A 111 -24.21 20.37 21.81
C VAL A 111 -25.01 19.07 22.03
N GLY A 112 -25.42 18.41 20.96
CA GLY A 112 -26.40 17.31 21.01
C GLY A 112 -25.85 15.93 20.67
N GLY A 113 -24.58 15.76 20.39
CA GLY A 113 -24.03 14.47 19.95
C GLY A 113 -22.74 14.62 19.18
N ARG A 114 -21.88 15.53 19.63
CA ARG A 114 -20.57 15.73 19.03
C ARG A 114 -19.73 14.46 19.04
N GLY A 115 -18.91 14.27 18.03
CA GLY A 115 -17.99 13.13 17.94
C GLY A 115 -16.59 13.39 18.42
N ASP A 116 -16.15 14.64 18.48
CA ASP A 116 -14.78 15.08 18.84
C ASP A 116 -13.68 14.34 18.06
N ALA A 117 -13.95 13.96 16.82
CA ALA A 117 -13.01 13.19 16.00
C ALA A 117 -11.71 13.96 15.71
N TYR A 118 -11.74 15.30 15.69
CA TYR A 118 -10.55 16.13 15.61
C TYR A 118 -9.62 15.92 16.82
N CYS A 119 -10.17 15.94 18.03
CA CYS A 119 -9.39 15.65 19.24
C CYS A 119 -8.89 14.20 19.24
N GLY A 120 -9.71 13.27 18.78
CA GLY A 120 -9.33 11.87 18.59
C GLY A 120 -8.14 11.73 17.66
N MET A 121 -8.11 12.45 16.53
CA MET A 121 -7.01 12.43 15.58
C MET A 121 -5.69 12.95 16.19
N LEU A 122 -5.73 13.98 17.04
CA LEU A 122 -4.55 14.45 17.77
C LEU A 122 -4.01 13.37 18.69
N ASN A 123 -4.89 12.68 19.42
CA ASN A 123 -4.51 11.57 20.30
C ASN A 123 -4.01 10.36 19.52
N ALA A 124 -4.66 9.97 18.42
CA ALA A 124 -4.21 8.90 17.53
C ALA A 124 -2.78 9.17 17.02
N SER A 125 -2.53 10.39 16.53
CA SER A 125 -1.22 10.80 16.03
C SER A 125 -0.13 10.69 17.10
N TYR A 126 -0.42 11.12 18.31
CA TYR A 126 0.49 10.99 19.45
C TYR A 126 0.76 9.53 19.82
N ASN A 127 -0.28 8.71 19.88
CA ASN A 127 -0.18 7.29 20.23
C ASN A 127 0.55 6.47 19.16
N LEU A 128 0.36 6.75 17.87
CA LEU A 128 1.14 6.17 16.77
C LEU A 128 2.63 6.44 16.96
N LYS A 129 2.99 7.70 17.29
CA LYS A 129 4.38 8.09 17.57
C LYS A 129 4.95 7.34 18.78
N LEU A 130 4.20 7.26 19.89
CA LEU A 130 4.63 6.51 21.09
C LEU A 130 4.94 5.06 20.80
N ARG A 131 4.18 4.43 19.92
CA ARG A 131 4.33 3.02 19.55
C ARG A 131 5.29 2.80 18.37
N ASN A 132 5.89 3.85 17.83
CA ASN A 132 6.72 3.82 16.63
C ASN A 132 6.00 3.15 15.43
N VAL A 133 4.70 3.41 15.30
CA VAL A 133 3.88 2.95 14.18
C VAL A 133 3.84 4.03 13.12
N LYS A 134 4.22 3.69 11.89
CA LYS A 134 4.17 4.60 10.76
C LYS A 134 2.80 4.50 10.10
N ALA A 135 2.13 5.64 9.95
CA ALA A 135 0.89 5.76 9.21
C ALA A 135 0.93 7.05 8.37
N TYR A 136 0.24 7.02 7.24
CA TYR A 136 0.01 8.23 6.46
C TYR A 136 -1.11 9.05 7.13
N ILE A 137 -0.82 10.28 7.42
CA ILE A 137 -1.79 11.26 7.92
C ILE A 137 -1.75 12.41 6.93
N PRO A 138 -2.86 12.74 6.24
CA PRO A 138 -2.93 13.92 5.38
C PRO A 138 -2.55 15.19 6.13
N GLU A 139 -2.13 16.22 5.42
CA GLU A 139 -1.78 17.52 6.02
C GLU A 139 -2.95 18.08 6.84
N TYR A 140 -4.18 17.89 6.36
CA TYR A 140 -5.41 18.20 7.06
C TYR A 140 -6.31 16.97 7.14
N PRO A 141 -6.18 16.12 8.17
CA PRO A 141 -6.77 14.78 8.20
C PRO A 141 -8.22 14.72 8.64
N VAL A 142 -8.91 15.85 8.76
CA VAL A 142 -10.28 15.96 9.25
C VAL A 142 -11.14 16.61 8.18
N GLY A 143 -12.24 15.98 7.79
CA GLY A 143 -13.07 16.49 6.73
C GLY A 143 -14.51 15.95 6.73
N THR A 144 -15.31 16.52 5.84
CA THR A 144 -16.62 15.98 5.46
C THR A 144 -16.47 14.61 4.82
N ALA A 145 -17.56 13.91 4.60
CA ALA A 145 -17.54 12.61 3.93
C ALA A 145 -16.86 12.67 2.53
N ALA A 146 -17.12 13.73 1.77
CA ALA A 146 -16.51 13.94 0.46
C ALA A 146 -15.00 14.20 0.55
N GLU A 147 -14.58 15.12 1.43
CA GLU A 147 -13.16 15.42 1.65
C GLU A 147 -12.38 14.19 2.16
N CYS A 148 -12.97 13.39 3.05
CA CYS A 148 -12.36 12.14 3.48
C CYS A 148 -12.28 11.12 2.34
N ALA A 149 -13.26 11.06 1.44
CA ALA A 149 -13.19 10.21 0.25
C ALA A 149 -12.05 10.63 -0.68
N ASP A 150 -11.85 11.94 -0.88
CA ASP A 150 -10.74 12.49 -1.66
C ASP A 150 -9.39 12.12 -1.01
N MET A 151 -9.25 12.26 0.32
CA MET A 151 -8.02 11.87 1.04
C MET A 151 -7.71 10.37 0.90
N ILE A 152 -8.74 9.52 0.92
CA ILE A 152 -8.57 8.06 0.72
C ILE A 152 -8.15 7.78 -0.73
N HIS A 153 -8.72 8.48 -1.70
CA HIS A 153 -8.32 8.35 -3.09
C HIS A 153 -6.85 8.76 -3.31
N ASP A 154 -6.44 9.86 -2.72
CA ASP A 154 -5.04 10.33 -2.77
C ASP A 154 -4.07 9.37 -2.09
N PHE A 155 -4.53 8.57 -1.14
CA PHE A 155 -3.72 7.52 -0.51
C PHE A 155 -3.50 6.30 -1.43
N VAL A 156 -4.37 6.01 -2.40
CA VAL A 156 -4.23 4.87 -3.31
C VAL A 156 -2.85 4.82 -4.00
N PRO A 157 -2.36 5.89 -4.65
CA PRO A 157 -1.02 5.87 -5.26
C PRO A 157 0.11 5.75 -4.24
N ILE A 158 -0.04 6.31 -3.03
CA ILE A 158 0.93 6.18 -1.93
C ILE A 158 1.02 4.72 -1.47
N ALA A 159 -0.12 4.11 -1.20
CA ALA A 159 -0.21 2.70 -0.81
C ALA A 159 0.38 1.78 -1.89
N ARG A 160 0.08 2.05 -3.16
CA ARG A 160 0.61 1.31 -4.31
C ARG A 160 2.13 1.38 -4.37
N ALA A 161 2.73 2.54 -4.14
CA ALA A 161 4.18 2.72 -4.11
C ALA A 161 4.81 1.91 -2.97
N ILE A 162 4.24 1.97 -1.76
CA ILE A 162 4.74 1.22 -0.59
C ILE A 162 4.66 -0.30 -0.83
N ILE A 163 3.52 -0.79 -1.35
CA ILE A 163 3.32 -2.21 -1.66
C ILE A 163 4.32 -2.65 -2.76
N GLY A 164 4.51 -1.83 -3.79
CA GLY A 164 5.44 -2.12 -4.88
C GLY A 164 6.89 -2.18 -4.42
N LEU A 165 7.32 -1.29 -3.52
CA LEU A 165 8.67 -1.29 -2.94
C LEU A 165 8.90 -2.53 -2.07
N LYS A 166 7.91 -2.96 -1.29
CA LYS A 166 8.01 -4.14 -0.40
C LYS A 166 8.23 -5.46 -1.16
N SER A 167 7.82 -5.51 -2.42
CA SER A 167 8.00 -6.67 -3.31
C SER A 167 9.08 -6.47 -4.38
N LEU A 168 9.79 -5.33 -4.35
CA LEU A 168 10.79 -5.02 -5.36
C LEU A 168 12.09 -5.77 -5.08
N LYS A 169 12.61 -6.43 -6.12
CA LYS A 169 13.95 -7.02 -6.13
C LYS A 169 14.76 -6.36 -7.24
N ILE A 170 15.92 -5.86 -6.88
CA ILE A 170 16.90 -5.29 -7.82
C ILE A 170 17.98 -6.34 -8.10
N ILE A 171 18.18 -6.66 -9.37
CA ILE A 171 19.22 -7.58 -9.80
C ILE A 171 20.31 -6.76 -10.47
N SER A 172 21.54 -6.85 -9.96
CA SER A 172 22.73 -6.19 -10.46
C SER A 172 23.68 -7.19 -11.08
N PHE A 173 24.25 -6.87 -12.25
CA PHE A 173 25.23 -7.68 -12.91
C PHE A 173 26.58 -6.97 -12.98
N GLY A 174 27.60 -7.69 -12.55
CA GLY A 174 28.99 -7.24 -12.58
C GLY A 174 29.36 -6.28 -11.44
N PRO A 175 30.63 -6.32 -11.01
CA PRO A 175 31.16 -5.38 -10.04
C PRO A 175 31.28 -3.99 -10.69
N ARG A 176 31.23 -2.94 -9.86
CA ARG A 176 31.56 -1.60 -10.31
C ARG A 176 33.02 -1.57 -10.89
N PRO A 177 33.35 -0.67 -11.83
CA PRO A 177 34.71 -0.43 -12.26
C PRO A 177 35.65 -0.07 -11.10
N LEU A 178 36.90 -0.47 -11.16
CA LEU A 178 37.84 -0.47 -10.04
C LEU A 178 37.88 0.82 -9.21
N ASN A 179 37.92 1.99 -9.84
CA ASN A 179 38.07 3.29 -9.16
C ASN A 179 36.73 4.09 -9.10
N PHE A 180 35.58 3.44 -9.28
CA PHE A 180 34.30 4.08 -9.32
C PHE A 180 33.49 3.88 -7.99
N LEU A 181 34.05 4.35 -6.88
CA LEU A 181 33.45 4.20 -5.56
C LEU A 181 32.07 4.85 -5.46
N ALA A 182 31.82 5.91 -6.22
CA ALA A 182 30.50 6.56 -6.30
C ALA A 182 29.40 5.68 -6.92
N CYS A 183 29.74 4.60 -7.62
CA CYS A 183 28.78 3.64 -8.18
C CYS A 183 28.30 2.58 -7.19
N ASN A 184 28.67 2.67 -5.92
CA ASN A 184 28.13 1.79 -4.89
C ASN A 184 26.69 2.16 -4.60
N ALA A 185 25.78 1.18 -4.68
CA ALA A 185 24.40 1.37 -4.27
C ALA A 185 24.30 1.54 -2.74
N PRO A 186 23.40 2.38 -2.23
CA PRO A 186 23.14 2.51 -0.80
C PRO A 186 22.30 1.34 -0.28
N ILE A 187 22.89 0.15 -0.23
CA ILE A 187 22.23 -1.13 0.07
C ILE A 187 21.39 -1.05 1.35
N GLN A 188 21.95 -0.46 2.42
CA GLN A 188 21.26 -0.35 3.71
C GLN A 188 19.94 0.43 3.60
N GLN A 189 19.92 1.52 2.84
CA GLN A 189 18.73 2.33 2.63
C GLN A 189 17.67 1.58 1.81
N LEU A 190 18.10 0.79 0.83
CA LEU A 190 17.20 -0.04 0.02
C LEU A 190 16.57 -1.16 0.86
N TYR A 191 17.35 -1.87 1.67
CA TYR A 191 16.81 -2.86 2.63
C TYR A 191 15.86 -2.23 3.65
N ASN A 192 16.13 -1.01 4.12
CA ASN A 192 15.22 -0.29 5.02
C ASN A 192 13.85 0.05 4.37
N LEU A 193 13.81 0.10 3.04
CA LEU A 193 12.58 0.27 2.25
C LEU A 193 11.88 -1.07 1.93
N GLY A 194 12.49 -2.21 2.30
CA GLY A 194 11.99 -3.55 1.98
C GLY A 194 12.37 -4.03 0.59
N VAL A 195 13.32 -3.35 -0.09
CA VAL A 195 13.83 -3.75 -1.40
C VAL A 195 14.92 -4.80 -1.22
N GLU A 196 14.79 -5.92 -1.92
CA GLU A 196 15.82 -6.95 -1.97
C GLU A 196 16.84 -6.68 -3.09
N ILE A 197 18.09 -7.06 -2.87
CA ILE A 197 19.17 -6.89 -3.85
C ILE A 197 19.86 -8.23 -4.07
N GLU A 198 19.99 -8.61 -5.33
CA GLU A 198 20.73 -9.78 -5.77
C GLU A 198 21.88 -9.32 -6.66
N GLU A 199 23.10 -9.67 -6.27
CA GLU A 199 24.30 -9.34 -7.03
C GLU A 199 24.81 -10.60 -7.75
N ASN A 200 24.89 -10.54 -9.08
CA ASN A 200 25.33 -11.60 -9.96
C ASN A 200 26.58 -11.16 -10.73
N SER A 201 27.35 -12.12 -11.19
CA SER A 201 28.50 -11.85 -12.06
C SER A 201 28.09 -11.69 -13.53
N GLU A 202 28.96 -11.11 -14.34
CA GLU A 202 28.77 -11.11 -15.79
C GLU A 202 28.78 -12.53 -16.40
N LEU A 203 29.44 -13.49 -15.72
CA LEU A 203 29.44 -14.90 -16.14
C LEU A 203 28.04 -15.52 -16.01
N ASP A 204 27.28 -15.18 -14.97
CA ASP A 204 25.90 -15.65 -14.82
C ASP A 204 25.02 -15.15 -15.97
N LEU A 205 25.27 -13.93 -16.44
CA LEU A 205 24.58 -13.36 -17.59
C LEU A 205 24.89 -14.14 -18.88
N PHE A 206 26.16 -14.48 -19.12
CA PHE A 206 26.56 -15.28 -20.29
C PHE A 206 26.04 -16.71 -20.21
N GLU A 207 26.07 -17.33 -19.05
CA GLU A 207 25.52 -18.67 -18.84
C GLU A 207 24.01 -18.70 -19.13
N ALA A 208 23.26 -17.73 -18.59
CA ALA A 208 21.83 -17.59 -18.84
C ALA A 208 21.52 -17.40 -20.33
N PHE A 209 22.29 -16.55 -21.02
CA PHE A 209 22.14 -16.36 -22.46
C PHE A 209 22.34 -17.66 -23.23
N ASN A 210 23.43 -18.37 -22.96
CA ASN A 210 23.75 -19.63 -23.65
C ASN A 210 22.71 -20.72 -23.38
N LYS A 211 22.21 -20.80 -22.16
CA LYS A 211 21.20 -21.77 -21.75
C LYS A 211 19.86 -21.58 -22.45
N HIS A 212 19.48 -20.33 -22.70
CA HIS A 212 18.15 -19.98 -23.20
C HIS A 212 18.11 -19.41 -24.62
N ALA A 213 19.25 -19.23 -25.28
CA ALA A 213 19.33 -18.61 -26.60
C ALA A 213 18.48 -19.33 -27.70
N GLY A 214 18.21 -20.62 -27.54
CA GLY A 214 17.39 -21.40 -28.47
C GLY A 214 16.01 -21.81 -27.94
N ASP A 215 15.56 -21.24 -26.82
CA ASP A 215 14.27 -21.59 -26.18
C ASP A 215 13.11 -21.10 -27.06
N GLU A 216 12.14 -21.99 -27.35
CA GLU A 216 10.96 -21.72 -28.18
C GLU A 216 10.06 -20.59 -27.64
N ARG A 217 10.21 -20.22 -26.36
CA ARG A 217 9.45 -19.16 -25.71
C ARG A 217 10.05 -17.76 -25.92
N ILE A 218 11.27 -17.65 -26.44
CA ILE A 218 11.95 -16.38 -26.67
C ILE A 218 11.13 -15.43 -27.56
N PRO A 219 10.54 -15.86 -28.70
CA PRO A 219 9.75 -14.95 -29.52
C PRO A 219 8.55 -14.33 -28.77
N ALA A 220 7.90 -15.10 -27.89
CA ALA A 220 6.82 -14.57 -27.05
C ALA A 220 7.32 -13.53 -26.04
N LYS A 221 8.52 -13.76 -25.45
CA LYS A 221 9.14 -12.81 -24.52
C LYS A 221 9.60 -11.54 -25.23
N VAL A 222 10.15 -11.64 -26.44
CA VAL A 222 10.49 -10.46 -27.26
C VAL A 222 9.25 -9.59 -27.50
N LYS A 223 8.13 -10.21 -27.89
CA LYS A 223 6.87 -9.49 -28.10
C LYS A 223 6.38 -8.79 -26.82
N GLU A 224 6.46 -9.46 -25.67
CA GLU A 224 6.12 -8.86 -24.38
C GLU A 224 6.99 -7.63 -24.08
N MET A 225 8.31 -7.73 -24.30
CA MET A 225 9.25 -6.63 -24.13
C MET A 225 8.96 -5.47 -25.08
N GLU A 226 8.61 -5.75 -26.34
CA GLU A 226 8.19 -4.74 -27.32
C GLU A 226 6.94 -3.98 -26.88
N GLU A 227 5.94 -4.70 -26.37
CA GLU A 227 4.70 -4.12 -25.86
C GLU A 227 4.97 -3.22 -24.62
N GLU A 228 5.85 -3.66 -23.71
CA GLU A 228 6.20 -2.91 -22.50
C GLU A 228 7.01 -1.63 -22.80
N LEU A 229 7.99 -1.72 -23.68
CA LEU A 229 8.84 -0.59 -24.05
C LEU A 229 8.14 0.38 -25.02
N GLY A 230 7.22 -0.14 -25.82
CA GLY A 230 6.40 0.64 -26.75
C GLY A 230 7.23 1.47 -27.72
N LYS A 231 6.67 2.60 -28.16
CA LYS A 231 7.29 3.50 -29.16
C LYS A 231 8.57 4.20 -28.66
N GLY A 232 8.88 4.12 -27.37
CA GLY A 232 10.09 4.68 -26.77
C GLY A 232 11.34 3.86 -27.05
N ASN A 233 11.22 2.61 -27.42
CA ASN A 233 12.34 1.74 -27.75
C ASN A 233 13.01 2.17 -29.06
N LYS A 234 14.24 2.62 -28.98
CA LYS A 234 15.06 3.02 -30.15
C LYS A 234 15.95 1.91 -30.70
N LYS A 235 15.95 0.74 -30.05
CA LYS A 235 16.82 -0.40 -30.38
C LYS A 235 16.07 -1.74 -30.32
N PRO A 236 15.02 -1.93 -31.13
CA PRO A 236 14.25 -3.17 -31.12
C PRO A 236 15.09 -4.41 -31.49
N GLU A 237 16.14 -4.22 -32.28
CA GLU A 237 17.03 -5.29 -32.77
C GLU A 237 17.82 -6.01 -31.68
N ILE A 238 17.93 -5.42 -30.47
CA ILE A 238 18.66 -6.06 -29.37
C ILE A 238 17.73 -6.93 -28.48
N LEU A 239 16.43 -6.85 -28.64
CA LEU A 239 15.48 -7.56 -27.77
C LEU A 239 15.64 -9.08 -27.83
N GLU A 240 15.89 -9.65 -29.01
CA GLU A 240 16.15 -11.09 -29.16
C GLU A 240 17.38 -11.55 -28.33
N LYS A 241 18.40 -10.69 -28.19
CA LYS A 241 19.58 -10.97 -27.36
C LYS A 241 19.32 -10.79 -25.87
N LEU A 242 18.40 -9.88 -25.49
CA LEU A 242 18.07 -9.61 -24.10
C LEU A 242 17.02 -10.58 -23.54
N ALA A 243 16.13 -11.08 -24.37
CA ALA A 243 15.04 -11.95 -23.96
C ALA A 243 15.50 -13.21 -23.21
N PRO A 244 16.56 -13.95 -23.64
CA PRO A 244 17.07 -15.11 -22.90
C PRO A 244 17.46 -14.80 -21.46
N VAL A 245 18.09 -13.65 -21.24
CA VAL A 245 18.51 -13.19 -19.91
C VAL A 245 17.30 -12.80 -19.06
N SER A 246 16.40 -11.97 -19.60
CA SER A 246 15.17 -11.56 -18.93
C SER A 246 14.30 -12.74 -18.52
N TYR A 247 14.24 -13.77 -19.37
CA TYR A 247 13.48 -14.98 -19.12
C TYR A 247 13.98 -15.79 -17.92
N THR A 248 15.30 -15.87 -17.73
CA THR A 248 15.92 -16.63 -16.64
C THR A 248 15.58 -16.01 -15.27
N HIS A 249 15.60 -14.70 -15.16
CA HIS A 249 15.36 -14.00 -13.90
C HIS A 249 13.91 -14.04 -13.46
N LEU A 250 12.96 -14.00 -14.37
CA LEU A 250 11.54 -14.12 -14.05
C LEU A 250 11.19 -15.49 -13.46
N ARG A 251 11.86 -16.56 -13.90
CA ARG A 251 11.62 -17.92 -13.40
C ARG A 251 12.26 -18.23 -12.05
N ALA A 252 13.36 -17.59 -11.72
CA ALA A 252 13.96 -17.74 -10.39
C ALA A 252 13.01 -17.27 -9.27
N HIS A 253 12.06 -16.37 -9.60
CA HIS A 253 11.03 -15.92 -8.68
C HIS A 253 9.82 -16.87 -8.58
N GLU A 254 9.47 -17.59 -9.67
CA GLU A 254 8.35 -18.53 -9.65
C GLU A 254 8.67 -19.81 -8.87
N THR A 255 9.94 -20.20 -8.77
CA THR A 255 10.38 -21.40 -8.03
C THR A 255 10.62 -21.18 -6.54
N CYS A 256 10.58 -19.94 -6.06
CA CYS A 256 10.67 -19.61 -4.62
C CYS A 256 9.29 -19.41 -3.96
N ALA A 257 8.21 -19.57 -4.70
CA ALA A 257 6.84 -19.36 -4.23
C ALA A 257 6.03 -20.68 -4.06
N ASP A 258 6.66 -21.84 -4.32
CA ASP A 258 6.09 -23.18 -4.09
C ASP A 258 6.56 -23.80 -2.77
#